data_90743b5f42ea4f17053c87af1e59c213
#
_entry.id   90743b5f42ea4f17053c87af1e59c213
#
_cell.length_a   1.000
_cell.length_b   1.000
_cell.length_c   1.000
_cell.angle_alpha   90.00
_cell.angle_beta   90.00
_cell.angle_gamma   90.00
#
_symmetry.space_group_name_H-M   'P 1'
#
loop_
_entity.id
_entity.type
_entity.pdbx_description
1 polymer ?
#
loop_
_entity_poly.entity_id
_entity_poly.type
_entity_poly.pdbx_seq_one_letter_code
_entity_poly.pdbx_strand_id
1 'polypeptide(L)'
;MFIPLGFVQRSVLTSLGKIAYYTNQGELWATDGMGDTPSGTLRDRETLIFFHGIGGGASAYGWSKVYPAFAGEYRVLSPDLIGWGRSDHPEQNYLPKDYILMLIEFIEKTCEGPVTIIASSLTGAFAIRAAIERPDLFKSLILTLPSGIKDFRQYYSNSFFAQIASIPILDRVLYAGQVSSFGIRDFFERVFAQPNRLSPEIVEAFVQSAQQPNAEYAALSFLQGSSSFDLSEYIPKLTTPTIFIWGSQAKFTGPEVGRRLANLNPQAIQAFIELEDVGLNPELEVPEVIIGLIRKFLPVLAQ
;
A
#
# COMPACT_ATOMS: atom_id res chain seq x y z
N MET A 1 -7.92 -13.88 -10.51
CA MET A 1 -7.37 -13.06 -9.40
C MET A 1 -7.44 -13.89 -8.13
N PHE A 2 -6.35 -14.00 -7.42
CA PHE A 2 -6.25 -14.80 -6.19
C PHE A 2 -6.95 -14.10 -5.02
N ILE A 3 -7.87 -14.78 -4.37
CA ILE A 3 -8.48 -14.35 -3.10
C ILE A 3 -8.04 -15.36 -2.04
N PRO A 4 -7.37 -14.96 -0.96
CA PRO A 4 -6.96 -15.90 0.08
C PRO A 4 -8.15 -16.62 0.70
N LEU A 5 -7.91 -17.87 1.12
CA LEU A 5 -8.92 -18.68 1.80
C LEU A 5 -9.50 -17.92 3.01
N GLY A 6 -10.81 -17.95 3.19
CA GLY A 6 -11.49 -17.26 4.27
C GLY A 6 -11.71 -15.76 4.04
N PHE A 7 -11.38 -15.25 2.87
CA PHE A 7 -11.67 -13.87 2.47
C PHE A 7 -12.73 -13.83 1.37
N VAL A 8 -13.46 -12.72 1.33
CA VAL A 8 -14.44 -12.41 0.28
C VAL A 8 -14.19 -11.02 -0.27
N GLN A 9 -14.49 -10.85 -1.54
CA GLN A 9 -14.53 -9.53 -2.16
C GLN A 9 -15.85 -8.84 -1.84
N ARG A 10 -15.76 -7.58 -1.43
CA ARG A 10 -16.88 -6.65 -1.26
C ARG A 10 -16.59 -5.35 -1.99
N SER A 11 -17.54 -4.44 -1.98
CA SER A 11 -17.32 -3.09 -2.53
C SER A 11 -18.10 -2.05 -1.72
N VAL A 12 -17.57 -0.82 -1.75
CA VAL A 12 -18.20 0.37 -1.18
C VAL A 12 -18.17 1.51 -2.20
N LEU A 13 -19.22 2.30 -2.26
CA LEU A 13 -19.31 3.45 -3.16
C LEU A 13 -18.72 4.68 -2.47
N THR A 14 -17.70 5.29 -3.08
CA THR A 14 -17.15 6.59 -2.70
C THR A 14 -17.54 7.67 -3.69
N SER A 15 -17.21 8.92 -3.43
CA SER A 15 -17.43 10.03 -4.35
C SER A 15 -16.65 9.89 -5.67
N LEU A 16 -15.56 9.10 -5.65
CA LEU A 16 -14.68 8.87 -6.81
C LEU A 16 -15.05 7.63 -7.63
N GLY A 17 -15.90 6.77 -7.10
CA GLY A 17 -16.32 5.51 -7.72
C GLY A 17 -16.39 4.36 -6.71
N LYS A 18 -16.68 3.18 -7.24
CA LYS A 18 -16.76 1.95 -6.44
C LYS A 18 -15.36 1.43 -6.10
N ILE A 19 -15.13 1.24 -4.81
CA ILE A 19 -13.89 0.65 -4.27
C ILE A 19 -14.14 -0.81 -3.95
N ALA A 20 -13.44 -1.71 -4.61
CA ALA A 20 -13.41 -3.13 -4.28
C ALA A 20 -12.45 -3.36 -3.11
N TYR A 21 -12.80 -4.26 -2.19
CA TYR A 21 -11.93 -4.64 -1.08
C TYR A 21 -12.14 -6.09 -0.67
N TYR A 22 -11.14 -6.65 -0.02
CA TYR A 22 -11.14 -8.02 0.47
C TYR A 22 -11.21 -7.99 2.00
N THR A 23 -12.06 -8.83 2.58
CA THR A 23 -12.27 -8.88 4.03
C THR A 23 -12.47 -10.31 4.49
N ASN A 24 -12.03 -10.63 5.71
CA ASN A 24 -12.21 -11.94 6.31
C ASN A 24 -13.68 -12.22 6.65
N GLN A 25 -14.04 -13.50 6.63
CA GLN A 25 -15.34 -14.01 7.08
C GLN A 25 -15.18 -14.57 8.51
N GLY A 26 -16.02 -14.10 9.44
CA GLY A 26 -15.90 -14.41 10.87
C GLY A 26 -15.94 -15.91 11.21
N GLU A 27 -16.81 -16.65 10.54
CA GLU A 27 -17.05 -18.06 10.83
C GLU A 27 -15.88 -18.99 10.52
N LEU A 28 -15.10 -18.69 9.47
CA LEU A 28 -13.97 -19.53 9.04
C LEU A 28 -12.70 -19.35 9.89
N TRP A 29 -12.67 -18.30 10.71
CA TRP A 29 -11.53 -17.97 11.57
C TRP A 29 -11.85 -18.16 13.06
N ALA A 30 -13.03 -18.68 13.40
CA ALA A 30 -13.34 -19.15 14.74
C ALA A 30 -12.52 -20.41 15.02
N THR A 31 -11.53 -20.30 15.88
CA THR A 31 -10.77 -21.47 16.34
C THR A 31 -11.67 -22.30 17.24
N ASP A 32 -11.94 -23.53 16.85
CA ASP A 32 -12.64 -24.50 17.71
C ASP A 32 -11.80 -24.74 18.99
N GLY A 33 -12.13 -24.05 20.05
CA GLY A 33 -11.93 -24.52 21.42
C GLY A 33 -10.55 -24.50 22.06
N MET A 34 -9.52 -23.85 21.48
CA MET A 34 -8.20 -23.73 22.14
C MET A 34 -7.67 -22.28 22.09
N GLY A 35 -8.16 -21.46 22.97
CA GLY A 35 -7.70 -20.08 23.17
C GLY A 35 -8.88 -19.12 23.30
N ASP A 36 -8.73 -18.07 24.09
CA ASP A 36 -9.70 -17.01 24.24
C ASP A 36 -10.00 -16.36 22.88
N THR A 37 -10.99 -16.90 22.17
CA THR A 37 -11.56 -16.26 20.98
C THR A 37 -12.22 -14.96 21.48
N PRO A 38 -11.89 -13.77 20.93
CA PRO A 38 -12.58 -12.55 21.32
C PRO A 38 -14.08 -12.76 21.14
N SER A 39 -14.82 -12.72 22.25
CA SER A 39 -16.29 -12.78 22.23
C SER A 39 -16.79 -11.50 21.55
N GLY A 40 -17.44 -11.64 20.39
CA GLY A 40 -17.98 -10.52 19.64
C GLY A 40 -18.07 -10.82 18.15
N THR A 41 -18.81 -9.96 17.44
CA THR A 41 -18.86 -10.03 15.96
C THR A 41 -17.54 -9.51 15.38
N LEU A 42 -17.24 -9.79 14.11
CA LEU A 42 -16.07 -9.20 13.44
C LEU A 42 -16.06 -7.66 13.47
N ARG A 43 -17.23 -7.04 13.62
CA ARG A 43 -17.35 -5.58 13.70
C ARG A 43 -16.80 -5.02 15.02
N ASP A 44 -16.85 -5.81 16.09
CA ASP A 44 -16.36 -5.41 17.42
C ASP A 44 -14.84 -5.52 17.55
N ARG A 45 -14.17 -6.13 16.57
CA ARG A 45 -12.70 -6.28 16.55
C ARG A 45 -12.02 -5.04 16.02
N GLU A 46 -10.81 -4.77 16.51
CA GLU A 46 -9.95 -3.74 15.93
C GLU A 46 -9.75 -4.00 14.44
N THR A 47 -9.77 -2.92 13.66
CA THR A 47 -9.69 -2.99 12.19
C THR A 47 -8.28 -2.66 11.72
N LEU A 48 -7.72 -3.57 10.91
CA LEU A 48 -6.49 -3.36 10.15
C LEU A 48 -6.85 -3.16 8.66
N ILE A 49 -6.34 -2.10 8.06
CA ILE A 49 -6.53 -1.84 6.62
C ILE A 49 -5.17 -1.89 5.92
N PHE A 50 -5.08 -2.73 4.89
CA PHE A 50 -3.88 -2.93 4.09
C PHE A 50 -4.02 -2.25 2.73
N PHE A 51 -3.41 -1.09 2.55
CA PHE A 51 -3.39 -0.38 1.27
C PHE A 51 -2.13 -0.71 0.48
N HIS A 52 -2.30 -1.20 -0.74
CA HIS A 52 -1.20 -1.51 -1.65
C HIS A 52 -0.49 -0.25 -2.16
N GLY A 53 0.76 -0.39 -2.59
CA GLY A 53 1.52 0.67 -3.23
C GLY A 53 1.00 1.00 -4.63
N ILE A 54 1.62 1.99 -5.28
CA ILE A 54 1.30 2.40 -6.64
C ILE A 54 2.38 1.91 -7.60
N GLY A 55 1.94 1.28 -8.69
CA GLY A 55 2.82 0.74 -9.73
C GLY A 55 2.03 -0.09 -10.74
N GLY A 56 2.57 -0.36 -11.92
CA GLY A 56 1.85 -1.09 -12.97
C GLY A 56 1.31 -2.43 -12.46
N GLY A 57 -0.03 -2.55 -12.44
CA GLY A 57 -0.71 -3.76 -11.97
C GLY A 57 -0.82 -3.92 -10.45
N ALA A 58 -0.47 -2.91 -9.66
CA ALA A 58 -0.66 -2.96 -8.22
C ALA A 58 -2.13 -3.18 -7.85
N SER A 59 -2.37 -3.89 -6.76
CA SER A 59 -3.69 -4.20 -6.21
C SER A 59 -3.54 -4.73 -4.79
N ALA A 60 -4.66 -5.02 -4.11
CA ALA A 60 -4.69 -5.68 -2.81
C ALA A 60 -3.89 -7.00 -2.77
N TYR A 61 -3.63 -7.60 -3.93
CA TYR A 61 -2.75 -8.78 -4.02
C TYR A 61 -1.37 -8.54 -3.43
N GLY A 62 -0.82 -7.31 -3.49
CA GLY A 62 0.47 -6.99 -2.90
C GLY A 62 0.59 -7.39 -1.42
N TRP A 63 -0.52 -7.33 -0.69
CA TRP A 63 -0.60 -7.73 0.72
C TRP A 63 -1.18 -9.12 0.96
N SER A 64 -1.54 -9.88 -0.10
CA SER A 64 -2.29 -11.14 0.01
C SER A 64 -1.57 -12.24 0.80
N LYS A 65 -0.25 -12.17 0.93
CA LYS A 65 0.55 -13.07 1.75
C LYS A 65 0.73 -12.61 3.20
N VAL A 66 0.32 -11.39 3.51
CA VAL A 66 0.49 -10.78 4.83
C VAL A 66 -0.83 -10.67 5.58
N TYR A 67 -1.85 -10.05 5.01
CA TYR A 67 -3.09 -9.74 5.73
C TYR A 67 -3.86 -10.97 6.24
N PRO A 68 -3.80 -12.18 5.62
CA PRO A 68 -4.50 -13.34 6.15
C PRO A 68 -4.03 -13.78 7.54
N ALA A 69 -2.77 -13.50 7.88
CA ALA A 69 -2.20 -13.84 9.17
C ALA A 69 -2.87 -13.12 10.36
N PHE A 70 -3.66 -12.08 10.10
CA PHE A 70 -4.33 -11.27 11.12
C PHE A 70 -5.83 -11.56 11.23
N ALA A 71 -6.38 -12.39 10.34
CA ALA A 71 -7.82 -12.64 10.22
C ALA A 71 -8.47 -13.29 11.44
N GLY A 72 -7.71 -14.02 12.25
CA GLY A 72 -8.21 -14.65 13.49
C GLY A 72 -8.44 -13.67 14.62
N GLU A 73 -7.68 -12.58 14.67
CA GLU A 73 -7.64 -11.62 15.79
C GLU A 73 -8.29 -10.27 15.45
N TYR A 74 -8.19 -9.85 14.19
CA TYR A 74 -8.59 -8.53 13.71
C TYR A 74 -9.66 -8.62 12.63
N ARG A 75 -10.40 -7.55 12.47
CA ARG A 75 -11.14 -7.30 11.25
C ARG A 75 -10.16 -6.75 10.21
N VAL A 76 -10.02 -7.46 9.10
CA VAL A 76 -9.04 -7.14 8.04
C VAL A 76 -9.75 -6.61 6.82
N LEU A 77 -9.29 -5.48 6.30
CA LEU A 77 -9.73 -4.91 5.03
C LEU A 77 -8.50 -4.69 4.14
N SER A 78 -8.58 -5.09 2.88
CA SER A 78 -7.54 -4.83 1.89
C SER A 78 -8.18 -4.30 0.60
N PRO A 79 -8.31 -2.97 0.46
CA PRO A 79 -8.93 -2.37 -0.72
C PRO A 79 -7.98 -2.28 -1.91
N ASP A 80 -8.55 -2.36 -3.10
CA ASP A 80 -7.92 -1.85 -4.31
C ASP A 80 -8.15 -0.34 -4.37
N LEU A 81 -7.10 0.45 -4.60
CA LEU A 81 -7.24 1.89 -4.76
C LEU A 81 -8.06 2.24 -6.00
N ILE A 82 -8.67 3.43 -6.01
CA ILE A 82 -9.34 3.94 -7.22
C ILE A 82 -8.36 3.99 -8.40
N GLY A 83 -8.76 3.47 -9.56
CA GLY A 83 -7.89 3.32 -10.73
C GLY A 83 -7.00 2.08 -10.70
N TRP A 84 -7.14 1.19 -9.70
CA TRP A 84 -6.31 0.00 -9.54
C TRP A 84 -7.16 -1.24 -9.23
N GLY A 85 -6.62 -2.41 -9.57
CA GLY A 85 -7.22 -3.69 -9.24
C GLY A 85 -8.63 -3.87 -9.78
N ARG A 86 -9.60 -4.14 -8.89
CA ARG A 86 -11.02 -4.31 -9.22
C ARG A 86 -11.90 -3.14 -8.81
N SER A 87 -11.30 -2.05 -8.33
CA SER A 87 -12.00 -0.79 -8.13
C SER A 87 -12.35 -0.15 -9.47
N ASP A 88 -13.21 0.84 -9.47
CA ASP A 88 -13.52 1.59 -10.69
C ASP A 88 -12.26 2.31 -11.21
N HIS A 89 -12.17 2.45 -12.52
CA HIS A 89 -11.06 3.07 -13.25
C HIS A 89 -11.56 4.30 -14.03
N PRO A 90 -11.93 5.41 -13.38
CA PRO A 90 -12.30 6.65 -14.06
C PRO A 90 -11.21 7.14 -15.01
N GLU A 91 -11.62 7.62 -16.18
CA GLU A 91 -10.73 8.22 -17.18
C GLU A 91 -10.34 9.64 -16.73
N GLN A 92 -9.36 9.74 -15.85
CA GLN A 92 -8.90 11.02 -15.29
C GLN A 92 -7.40 11.03 -15.00
N ASN A 93 -6.86 12.22 -14.76
CA ASN A 93 -5.54 12.37 -14.16
C ASN A 93 -5.66 12.27 -12.64
N TYR A 94 -5.01 11.28 -12.05
CA TYR A 94 -5.08 11.00 -10.62
C TYR A 94 -4.07 11.85 -9.85
N LEU A 95 -4.56 12.66 -8.93
CA LEU A 95 -3.78 13.55 -8.08
C LEU A 95 -3.70 13.03 -6.64
N PRO A 96 -2.75 13.52 -5.81
CA PRO A 96 -2.66 13.13 -4.40
C PRO A 96 -3.97 13.30 -3.63
N LYS A 97 -4.71 14.38 -3.90
CA LYS A 97 -5.99 14.66 -3.25
C LYS A 97 -7.04 13.58 -3.49
N ASP A 98 -7.04 12.93 -4.66
CA ASP A 98 -8.02 11.91 -5.01
C ASP A 98 -7.78 10.65 -4.18
N TYR A 99 -6.53 10.24 -4.01
CA TYR A 99 -6.17 9.12 -3.15
C TYR A 99 -6.41 9.41 -1.67
N ILE A 100 -6.06 10.60 -1.18
CA ILE A 100 -6.29 11.01 0.20
C ILE A 100 -7.78 10.98 0.52
N LEU A 101 -8.61 11.58 -0.35
CA LEU A 101 -10.07 11.57 -0.22
C LEU A 101 -10.61 10.13 -0.23
N MET A 102 -10.13 9.29 -1.15
CA MET A 102 -10.53 7.89 -1.24
C MET A 102 -10.22 7.13 0.07
N LEU A 103 -9.02 7.32 0.66
CA LEU A 103 -8.67 6.68 1.93
C LEU A 103 -9.62 7.11 3.06
N ILE A 104 -9.86 8.40 3.19
CA ILE A 104 -10.76 8.97 4.21
C ILE A 104 -12.18 8.41 4.04
N GLU A 105 -12.78 8.54 2.85
CA GLU A 105 -14.13 8.05 2.59
C GLU A 105 -14.26 6.53 2.75
N PHE A 106 -13.23 5.77 2.38
CA PHE A 106 -13.22 4.34 2.58
C PHE A 106 -13.31 3.98 4.06
N ILE A 107 -12.52 4.64 4.91
CA ILE A 107 -12.55 4.42 6.36
C ILE A 107 -13.92 4.84 6.93
N GLU A 108 -14.39 6.03 6.63
CA GLU A 108 -15.69 6.53 7.11
C GLU A 108 -16.88 5.64 6.75
N LYS A 109 -16.84 5.04 5.56
CA LYS A 109 -17.94 4.20 5.07
C LYS A 109 -17.84 2.74 5.51
N THR A 110 -16.67 2.28 5.92
CA THR A 110 -16.46 0.85 6.26
C THR A 110 -16.14 0.61 7.71
N CYS A 111 -15.74 1.62 8.49
CA CYS A 111 -15.30 1.48 9.88
C CYS A 111 -16.09 2.39 10.81
N GLU A 112 -16.29 1.96 12.06
CA GLU A 112 -17.05 2.69 13.09
C GLU A 112 -16.14 3.47 14.07
N GLY A 113 -14.83 3.30 13.99
CA GLY A 113 -13.85 3.96 14.86
C GLY A 113 -12.48 4.06 14.21
N PRO A 114 -11.49 4.59 14.94
CA PRO A 114 -10.14 4.74 14.40
C PRO A 114 -9.49 3.40 14.09
N VAL A 115 -8.73 3.37 12.99
CA VAL A 115 -8.15 2.14 12.42
C VAL A 115 -6.62 2.20 12.39
N THR A 116 -5.99 1.03 12.40
CA THR A 116 -4.57 0.92 12.06
C THR A 116 -4.41 0.69 10.57
N ILE A 117 -3.61 1.55 9.93
CA ILE A 117 -3.30 1.44 8.50
C ILE A 117 -1.94 0.80 8.32
N ILE A 118 -1.90 -0.19 7.43
CA ILE A 118 -0.69 -0.76 6.87
C ILE A 118 -0.65 -0.38 5.40
N ALA A 119 0.39 0.33 4.96
CA ALA A 119 0.45 0.80 3.58
C ALA A 119 1.87 0.85 3.05
N SER A 120 2.03 0.73 1.73
CA SER A 120 3.33 0.76 1.08
C SER A 120 3.52 1.96 0.16
N SER A 121 4.79 2.41 0.05
CA SER A 121 5.27 3.37 -0.95
C SER A 121 4.47 4.70 -0.93
N LEU A 122 4.10 5.22 -2.10
CA LEU A 122 3.35 6.47 -2.26
C LEU A 122 2.00 6.45 -1.53
N THR A 123 1.36 5.27 -1.42
CA THR A 123 0.12 5.14 -0.64
C THR A 123 0.37 5.33 0.86
N GLY A 124 1.52 4.91 1.37
CA GLY A 124 1.95 5.26 2.74
C GLY A 124 2.07 6.77 2.95
N ALA A 125 2.57 7.49 1.93
CA ALA A 125 2.63 8.96 1.99
C ALA A 125 1.23 9.60 1.93
N PHE A 126 0.28 9.04 1.17
CA PHE A 126 -1.13 9.48 1.20
C PHE A 126 -1.78 9.21 2.55
N ALA A 127 -1.50 8.05 3.17
CA ALA A 127 -2.00 7.71 4.50
C ALA A 127 -1.49 8.70 5.58
N ILE A 128 -0.24 9.12 5.51
CA ILE A 128 0.29 10.18 6.39
C ILE A 128 -0.49 11.48 6.20
N ARG A 129 -0.74 11.91 4.97
CA ARG A 129 -1.52 13.12 4.72
C ARG A 129 -2.97 12.99 5.17
N ALA A 130 -3.61 11.86 4.92
CA ALA A 130 -4.97 11.58 5.40
C ALA A 130 -5.05 11.63 6.95
N ALA A 131 -4.05 11.07 7.63
CA ALA A 131 -3.96 11.11 9.09
C ALA A 131 -3.72 12.51 9.66
N ILE A 132 -3.06 13.40 8.92
CA ILE A 132 -2.92 14.82 9.28
C ILE A 132 -4.25 15.56 9.09
N GLU A 133 -4.99 15.27 8.02
CA GLU A 133 -6.26 15.92 7.70
C GLU A 133 -7.41 15.44 8.61
N ARG A 134 -7.41 14.14 8.99
CA ARG A 134 -8.44 13.49 9.81
C ARG A 134 -7.84 12.57 10.87
N PRO A 135 -7.12 13.12 11.86
CA PRO A 135 -6.44 12.31 12.88
C PRO A 135 -7.40 11.44 13.71
N ASP A 136 -8.66 11.81 13.78
CA ASP A 136 -9.73 11.06 14.45
C ASP A 136 -10.02 9.68 13.84
N LEU A 137 -9.66 9.47 12.57
CA LEU A 137 -9.88 8.20 11.86
C LEU A 137 -8.70 7.22 11.99
N PHE A 138 -7.54 7.66 12.46
CA PHE A 138 -6.30 6.89 12.44
C PHE A 138 -5.79 6.60 13.85
N LYS A 139 -5.79 5.32 14.23
CA LYS A 139 -5.19 4.85 15.48
C LYS A 139 -3.66 4.84 15.38
N SER A 140 -3.14 4.25 14.31
CA SER A 140 -1.69 4.17 14.05
C SER A 140 -1.40 3.83 12.58
N LEU A 141 -0.13 4.02 12.19
CA LEU A 141 0.36 3.72 10.84
C LEU A 141 1.57 2.78 10.90
N ILE A 142 1.58 1.72 10.09
CA ILE A 142 2.76 0.86 9.86
C ILE A 142 3.04 0.89 8.36
N LEU A 143 4.12 1.55 7.96
CA LEU A 143 4.34 1.92 6.57
C LEU A 143 5.63 1.31 6.03
N THR A 144 5.54 0.64 4.87
CA THR A 144 6.71 0.17 4.13
C THR A 144 7.12 1.20 3.09
N LEU A 145 8.34 1.71 3.18
CA LEU A 145 8.95 2.68 2.26
C LEU A 145 8.05 3.90 1.92
N PRO A 146 7.41 4.56 2.90
CA PRO A 146 6.56 5.71 2.58
C PRO A 146 7.38 6.83 1.94
N SER A 147 6.98 7.25 0.73
CA SER A 147 7.65 8.31 -0.02
C SER A 147 6.67 9.04 -0.91
N GLY A 148 6.78 10.36 -0.93
CA GLY A 148 6.03 11.21 -1.86
C GLY A 148 6.67 11.32 -3.25
N ILE A 149 7.79 10.62 -3.48
CA ILE A 149 8.58 10.58 -4.73
C ILE A 149 9.38 11.88 -4.99
N LYS A 150 8.95 13.02 -4.48
CA LYS A 150 9.64 14.32 -4.62
C LYS A 150 10.24 14.81 -3.30
N ASP A 151 10.52 13.88 -2.38
CA ASP A 151 10.93 14.16 -1.01
C ASP A 151 12.21 15.01 -0.95
N PHE A 152 12.20 16.01 -0.07
CA PHE A 152 13.27 17.00 0.06
C PHE A 152 13.58 17.75 -1.24
N ARG A 153 12.58 17.92 -2.13
CA ARG A 153 12.72 18.52 -3.45
C ARG A 153 13.75 17.83 -4.34
N GLN A 154 14.12 16.60 -4.00
CA GLN A 154 14.99 15.78 -4.83
C GLN A 154 14.11 15.02 -5.83
N TYR A 155 14.23 15.38 -7.11
CA TYR A 155 13.68 14.55 -8.17
C TYR A 155 14.58 13.30 -8.26
N TYR A 156 14.05 12.13 -8.03
CA TYR A 156 14.72 10.86 -8.35
C TYR A 156 14.80 10.66 -9.88
N SER A 157 15.12 11.75 -10.58
CA SER A 157 14.91 11.98 -12.02
C SER A 157 15.94 11.35 -12.93
N ASN A 158 16.97 10.69 -12.40
CA ASN A 158 17.92 9.98 -13.25
C ASN A 158 17.49 8.54 -13.55
N SER A 159 16.27 8.17 -13.17
CA SER A 159 15.73 6.86 -13.41
C SER A 159 14.90 6.81 -14.68
N PHE A 160 14.83 5.64 -15.23
CA PHE A 160 14.00 5.15 -16.32
C PHE A 160 12.59 5.77 -16.44
N PHE A 161 11.96 6.16 -15.32
CA PHE A 161 10.63 6.80 -15.30
C PHE A 161 10.60 8.20 -15.92
N ALA A 162 11.63 9.01 -15.72
CA ALA A 162 11.66 10.38 -16.29
C ALA A 162 11.82 10.38 -17.81
N GLN A 163 12.45 9.35 -18.37
CA GLN A 163 12.64 9.22 -19.83
C GLN A 163 11.35 8.75 -20.54
N ILE A 164 10.52 7.95 -19.85
CA ILE A 164 9.26 7.43 -20.42
C ILE A 164 8.14 8.48 -20.34
N ALA A 165 8.09 9.26 -19.27
CA ALA A 165 7.04 10.26 -19.01
C ALA A 165 7.04 11.46 -19.99
N SER A 166 8.06 11.59 -20.83
CA SER A 166 8.23 12.76 -21.70
C SER A 166 7.69 12.62 -23.15
N ILE A 167 7.06 11.49 -23.49
CA ILE A 167 6.64 11.19 -24.89
C ILE A 167 5.12 10.98 -24.99
N PRO A 168 4.32 12.02 -25.32
CA PRO A 168 2.84 11.98 -25.25
C PRO A 168 2.11 10.98 -26.16
N ILE A 169 2.74 10.48 -27.20
CA ILE A 169 2.09 9.56 -28.17
C ILE A 169 2.49 8.09 -27.94
N LEU A 170 3.58 7.85 -27.25
CA LEU A 170 4.06 6.51 -26.93
C LEU A 170 3.43 5.92 -25.66
N ASP A 171 2.71 6.69 -24.87
CA ASP A 171 2.22 6.35 -23.54
C ASP A 171 1.48 5.01 -23.47
N ARG A 172 0.50 4.80 -24.36
CA ARG A 172 -0.32 3.57 -24.33
C ARG A 172 0.41 2.36 -24.87
N VAL A 173 1.24 2.53 -25.91
CA VAL A 173 2.03 1.43 -26.50
C VAL A 173 3.14 1.00 -25.54
N LEU A 174 3.81 1.96 -24.91
CA LEU A 174 4.81 1.71 -23.88
C LEU A 174 4.18 1.08 -22.63
N TYR A 175 3.01 1.58 -22.20
CA TYR A 175 2.27 0.98 -21.11
C TYR A 175 1.94 -0.49 -21.41
N ALA A 176 1.38 -0.79 -22.58
CA ALA A 176 1.06 -2.16 -22.99
C ALA A 176 2.29 -3.10 -22.96
N GLY A 177 3.46 -2.61 -23.37
CA GLY A 177 4.71 -3.36 -23.27
C GLY A 177 5.16 -3.59 -21.83
N GLN A 178 5.03 -2.56 -20.99
CA GLN A 178 5.43 -2.63 -19.57
C GLN A 178 4.52 -3.53 -18.72
N VAL A 179 3.23 -3.58 -19.02
CA VAL A 179 2.26 -4.44 -18.31
C VAL A 179 2.14 -5.84 -18.92
N SER A 180 2.99 -6.19 -19.86
CA SER A 180 3.16 -7.56 -20.31
C SER A 180 3.82 -8.43 -19.24
N SER A 181 3.65 -9.74 -19.33
CA SER A 181 4.31 -10.66 -18.38
C SER A 181 5.83 -10.49 -18.38
N PHE A 182 6.43 -10.16 -19.51
CA PHE A 182 7.87 -9.87 -19.62
C PHE A 182 8.21 -8.56 -18.91
N GLY A 183 7.48 -7.47 -19.17
CA GLY A 183 7.77 -6.15 -18.59
C GLY A 183 7.57 -6.13 -17.07
N ILE A 184 6.51 -6.75 -16.55
CA ILE A 184 6.26 -6.87 -15.11
C ILE A 184 7.32 -7.75 -14.44
N ARG A 185 7.72 -8.86 -15.06
CA ARG A 185 8.80 -9.71 -14.55
C ARG A 185 10.12 -8.93 -14.50
N ASP A 186 10.53 -8.29 -15.59
CA ASP A 186 11.77 -7.49 -15.66
C ASP A 186 11.78 -6.37 -14.61
N PHE A 187 10.64 -5.71 -14.39
CA PHE A 187 10.51 -4.71 -13.34
C PHE A 187 10.78 -5.31 -11.95
N PHE A 188 10.11 -6.41 -11.59
CA PHE A 188 10.29 -7.04 -10.28
C PHE A 188 11.69 -7.61 -10.09
N GLU A 189 12.29 -8.22 -11.11
CA GLU A 189 13.68 -8.71 -11.05
C GLU A 189 14.69 -7.58 -10.80
N ARG A 190 14.36 -6.35 -11.21
CA ARG A 190 15.18 -5.18 -10.94
C ARG A 190 14.97 -4.60 -9.54
N VAL A 191 13.77 -4.64 -9.00
CA VAL A 191 13.43 -3.96 -7.74
C VAL A 191 13.45 -4.87 -6.52
N PHE A 192 13.36 -6.17 -6.68
CA PHE A 192 13.62 -7.14 -5.61
C PHE A 192 15.11 -7.20 -5.31
N ALA A 193 15.45 -7.26 -4.05
CA ALA A 193 16.83 -7.49 -3.64
C ALA A 193 17.30 -8.88 -4.07
N GLN A 194 16.41 -9.86 -3.99
CA GLN A 194 16.66 -11.25 -4.35
C GLN A 194 15.65 -11.68 -5.44
N PRO A 195 16.03 -11.69 -6.73
CA PRO A 195 15.12 -12.03 -7.83
C PRO A 195 14.49 -13.44 -7.73
N ASN A 196 15.14 -14.37 -7.03
CA ASN A 196 14.61 -15.71 -6.78
C ASN A 196 13.37 -15.75 -5.86
N ARG A 197 13.06 -14.65 -5.17
CA ARG A 197 11.81 -14.49 -4.40
C ARG A 197 10.60 -14.18 -5.28
N LEU A 198 10.83 -13.83 -6.54
CA LEU A 198 9.76 -13.54 -7.50
C LEU A 198 9.11 -14.84 -7.98
N SER A 199 7.87 -15.09 -7.56
CA SER A 199 7.10 -16.22 -8.06
C SER A 199 6.35 -15.88 -9.36
N PRO A 200 6.07 -16.88 -10.22
CA PRO A 200 5.21 -16.66 -11.41
C PRO A 200 3.82 -16.12 -11.05
N GLU A 201 3.27 -16.50 -9.90
CA GLU A 201 1.99 -16.03 -9.39
C GLU A 201 1.96 -14.51 -9.18
N ILE A 202 3.05 -13.93 -8.63
CA ILE A 202 3.17 -12.47 -8.47
C ILE A 202 3.06 -11.80 -9.83
N VAL A 203 3.82 -12.27 -10.82
CA VAL A 203 3.79 -11.70 -12.18
C VAL A 203 2.39 -11.79 -12.78
N GLU A 204 1.76 -12.96 -12.69
CA GLU A 204 0.41 -13.17 -13.23
C GLU A 204 -0.64 -12.26 -12.57
N ALA A 205 -0.62 -12.12 -11.26
CA ALA A 205 -1.55 -11.27 -10.53
C ALA A 205 -1.43 -9.79 -10.94
N PHE A 206 -0.20 -9.30 -11.10
CA PHE A 206 0.06 -7.94 -11.55
C PHE A 206 -0.35 -7.71 -13.01
N VAL A 207 -0.09 -8.67 -13.90
CA VAL A 207 -0.56 -8.63 -15.30
C VAL A 207 -2.08 -8.55 -15.35
N GLN A 208 -2.78 -9.42 -14.63
CA GLN A 208 -4.26 -9.42 -14.60
C GLN A 208 -4.85 -8.10 -14.10
N SER A 209 -4.22 -7.47 -13.12
CA SER A 209 -4.64 -6.17 -12.60
C SER A 209 -4.37 -5.05 -13.62
N ALA A 210 -3.19 -5.04 -14.22
CA ALA A 210 -2.78 -4.03 -15.20
C ALA A 210 -3.59 -4.04 -16.51
N GLN A 211 -4.21 -5.17 -16.82
CA GLN A 211 -5.02 -5.36 -18.04
C GLN A 211 -6.51 -5.00 -17.83
N GLN A 212 -6.90 -4.46 -16.67
CA GLN A 212 -8.27 -3.98 -16.50
C GLN A 212 -8.53 -2.79 -17.44
N PRO A 213 -9.77 -2.63 -17.91
CA PRO A 213 -10.13 -1.46 -18.72
C PRO A 213 -9.77 -0.16 -18.00
N ASN A 214 -9.16 0.79 -18.70
CA ASN A 214 -8.74 2.10 -18.19
C ASN A 214 -7.66 2.07 -17.08
N ALA A 215 -7.00 0.94 -16.83
CA ALA A 215 -5.93 0.85 -15.82
C ALA A 215 -4.72 1.74 -16.17
N GLU A 216 -4.57 2.10 -17.43
CA GLU A 216 -3.51 2.99 -17.91
C GLU A 216 -3.60 4.41 -17.33
N TYR A 217 -4.78 4.94 -17.03
CA TYR A 217 -4.92 6.33 -16.57
C TYR A 217 -4.24 6.57 -15.22
N ALA A 218 -4.44 5.68 -14.26
CA ALA A 218 -3.79 5.78 -12.95
C ALA A 218 -2.27 5.54 -13.04
N ALA A 219 -1.86 4.56 -13.83
CA ALA A 219 -0.45 4.26 -14.05
C ALA A 219 0.29 5.40 -14.76
N LEU A 220 -0.30 6.00 -15.80
CA LEU A 220 0.26 7.16 -16.51
C LEU A 220 0.33 8.39 -15.59
N SER A 221 -0.70 8.66 -14.78
CA SER A 221 -0.68 9.74 -13.79
C SER A 221 0.49 9.61 -12.81
N PHE A 222 0.78 8.38 -12.38
CA PHE A 222 1.94 8.08 -11.53
C PHE A 222 3.26 8.30 -12.28
N LEU A 223 3.41 7.74 -13.49
CA LEU A 223 4.62 7.86 -14.31
C LEU A 223 4.94 9.31 -14.68
N GLN A 224 3.92 10.12 -14.94
CA GLN A 224 4.03 11.56 -15.23
C GLN A 224 4.31 12.39 -13.96
N GLY A 225 4.30 11.78 -12.78
CA GLY A 225 4.52 12.45 -11.50
C GLY A 225 3.38 13.34 -11.03
N SER A 226 2.17 13.18 -11.61
CA SER A 226 0.96 13.93 -11.22
C SER A 226 0.52 13.61 -9.80
N SER A 227 0.70 12.38 -9.34
CA SER A 227 0.37 11.94 -7.98
C SER A 227 1.51 12.12 -6.97
N SER A 228 2.67 12.63 -7.39
CA SER A 228 3.85 12.80 -6.56
C SER A 228 3.88 14.16 -5.83
N PHE A 229 4.45 14.18 -4.63
CA PHE A 229 4.62 15.41 -3.82
C PHE A 229 5.82 15.26 -2.87
N ASP A 230 6.18 16.34 -2.17
CA ASP A 230 7.24 16.32 -1.15
C ASP A 230 6.64 15.96 0.22
N LEU A 231 6.87 14.72 0.68
CA LEU A 231 6.37 14.24 1.96
C LEU A 231 7.07 14.93 3.14
N SER A 232 8.30 15.42 2.96
CA SER A 232 9.06 16.08 4.02
C SER A 232 8.37 17.35 4.57
N GLU A 233 7.52 18.00 3.77
CA GLU A 233 6.74 19.16 4.18
C GLU A 233 5.57 18.81 5.11
N TYR A 234 5.16 17.55 5.15
CA TYR A 234 4.00 17.06 5.92
C TYR A 234 4.40 16.32 7.19
N ILE A 235 5.49 15.57 7.19
CA ILE A 235 5.95 14.78 8.35
C ILE A 235 5.95 15.57 9.67
N PRO A 236 6.40 16.85 9.73
CA PRO A 236 6.40 17.60 10.99
C PRO A 236 5.00 17.84 11.60
N LYS A 237 3.93 17.66 10.81
CA LYS A 237 2.54 17.87 11.22
C LYS A 237 1.85 16.59 11.67
N LEU A 238 2.47 15.44 11.48
CA LEU A 238 1.91 14.13 11.83
C LEU A 238 1.86 13.97 13.35
N THR A 239 0.70 13.57 13.87
CA THR A 239 0.52 13.27 15.31
C THR A 239 0.25 11.79 15.56
N THR A 240 -0.19 11.07 14.53
CA THR A 240 -0.53 9.64 14.60
C THR A 240 0.73 8.80 14.81
N PRO A 241 0.77 7.91 15.82
CA PRO A 241 1.89 7.00 16.06
C PRO A 241 2.20 6.15 14.81
N THR A 242 3.45 6.16 14.38
CA THR A 242 3.84 5.61 13.08
C THR A 242 5.14 4.82 13.17
N ILE A 243 5.20 3.70 12.43
CA ILE A 243 6.41 2.90 12.24
C ILE A 243 6.78 2.92 10.75
N PHE A 244 8.04 3.15 10.45
CA PHE A 244 8.60 3.00 9.10
C PHE A 244 9.40 1.72 8.99
N ILE A 245 9.16 0.95 7.92
CA ILE A 245 9.91 -0.26 7.56
C ILE A 245 10.51 -0.03 6.17
N TRP A 246 11.79 -0.30 6.00
CA TRP A 246 12.52 0.03 4.77
C TRP A 246 13.42 -1.10 4.33
N GLY A 247 13.45 -1.41 3.04
CA GLY A 247 14.42 -2.34 2.47
C GLY A 247 15.78 -1.66 2.26
N SER A 248 16.86 -2.28 2.71
CA SER A 248 18.23 -1.75 2.58
C SER A 248 18.67 -1.59 1.12
N GLN A 249 18.08 -2.39 0.22
CA GLN A 249 18.39 -2.38 -1.22
C GLN A 249 17.27 -1.75 -2.07
N ALA A 250 16.41 -0.95 -1.48
CA ALA A 250 15.34 -0.24 -2.20
C ALA A 250 15.94 0.75 -3.21
N LYS A 251 15.62 0.56 -4.51
CA LYS A 251 16.35 1.24 -5.59
C LYS A 251 15.90 2.66 -5.87
N PHE A 252 14.63 2.98 -5.75
CA PHE A 252 14.13 4.32 -6.10
C PHE A 252 14.18 5.29 -4.94
N THR A 253 14.04 4.78 -3.73
CA THR A 253 14.05 5.56 -2.51
C THR A 253 14.86 4.77 -1.48
N GLY A 254 16.13 5.11 -1.35
CA GLY A 254 17.04 4.42 -0.42
C GLY A 254 16.69 4.68 1.05
N PRO A 255 17.19 3.84 1.97
CA PRO A 255 16.88 3.94 3.39
C PRO A 255 17.37 5.26 4.02
N GLU A 256 18.32 5.94 3.43
CA GLU A 256 18.80 7.27 3.85
C GLU A 256 17.70 8.33 3.75
N VAL A 257 16.84 8.25 2.72
CA VAL A 257 15.68 9.16 2.59
C VAL A 257 14.68 8.87 3.68
N GLY A 258 14.38 7.59 3.92
CA GLY A 258 13.47 7.16 4.98
C GLY A 258 13.94 7.60 6.37
N ARG A 259 15.25 7.45 6.68
CA ARG A 259 15.82 7.93 7.95
C ARG A 259 15.72 9.45 8.08
N ARG A 260 15.97 10.21 7.00
CA ARG A 260 15.80 11.66 7.00
C ARG A 260 14.34 12.06 7.26
N LEU A 261 13.37 11.38 6.61
CA LEU A 261 11.94 11.61 6.86
C LEU A 261 11.59 11.30 8.32
N ALA A 262 12.01 10.15 8.85
CA ALA A 262 11.73 9.77 10.23
C ALA A 262 12.29 10.77 11.24
N ASN A 263 13.47 11.30 11.01
CA ASN A 263 14.11 12.29 11.88
C ASN A 263 13.44 13.68 11.89
N LEU A 264 12.52 13.96 10.96
CA LEU A 264 11.74 15.21 10.98
C LEU A 264 10.69 15.24 12.10
N ASN A 265 10.25 14.06 12.58
CA ASN A 265 9.26 13.97 13.64
C ASN A 265 9.39 12.66 14.45
N PRO A 266 10.40 12.56 15.31
CA PRO A 266 10.64 11.35 16.10
C PRO A 266 9.58 11.11 17.20
N GLN A 267 8.69 12.07 17.44
CA GLN A 267 7.57 11.88 18.37
C GLN A 267 6.47 11.04 17.71
N ALA A 268 6.12 11.30 16.47
CA ALA A 268 5.14 10.53 15.75
C ALA A 268 5.75 9.25 15.15
N ILE A 269 6.96 9.34 14.55
CA ILE A 269 7.64 8.18 13.95
C ILE A 269 8.49 7.50 15.01
N GLN A 270 7.88 6.53 15.70
CA GLN A 270 8.43 5.88 16.89
C GLN A 270 9.52 4.85 16.59
N ALA A 271 9.56 4.32 15.36
CA ALA A 271 10.64 3.42 14.93
C ALA A 271 10.88 3.50 13.43
N PHE A 272 12.14 3.34 13.05
CA PHE A 272 12.59 3.11 11.69
C PHE A 272 13.32 1.76 11.64
N ILE A 273 12.77 0.82 10.87
CA ILE A 273 13.31 -0.54 10.76
C ILE A 273 13.87 -0.72 9.36
N GLU A 274 15.15 -1.01 9.26
CA GLU A 274 15.81 -1.37 8.01
C GLU A 274 15.93 -2.88 7.91
N LEU A 275 15.53 -3.43 6.77
CA LEU A 275 15.58 -4.86 6.47
C LEU A 275 16.74 -5.14 5.51
N GLU A 276 17.70 -5.90 5.97
CA GLU A 276 18.81 -6.36 5.12
C GLU A 276 18.30 -7.27 4.00
N ASP A 277 18.95 -7.21 2.83
CA ASP A 277 18.62 -8.01 1.66
C ASP A 277 17.15 -7.92 1.21
N VAL A 278 16.52 -6.76 1.40
CA VAL A 278 15.16 -6.47 0.98
C VAL A 278 15.15 -5.23 0.08
N GLY A 279 14.38 -5.30 -0.98
CA GLY A 279 14.26 -4.25 -1.98
C GLY A 279 13.02 -3.37 -1.77
N LEU A 280 12.31 -3.10 -2.87
CA LEU A 280 11.23 -2.12 -2.92
C LEU A 280 9.91 -2.64 -2.34
N ASN A 281 9.68 -3.95 -2.33
CA ASN A 281 8.40 -4.57 -1.97
C ASN A 281 8.55 -5.58 -0.80
N PRO A 282 8.86 -5.12 0.42
CA PRO A 282 9.06 -6.01 1.56
C PRO A 282 7.91 -6.99 1.80
N GLU A 283 6.66 -6.55 1.56
CA GLU A 283 5.45 -7.35 1.70
C GLU A 283 5.36 -8.53 0.72
N LEU A 284 6.07 -8.45 -0.41
CA LEU A 284 6.16 -9.53 -1.40
C LEU A 284 7.46 -10.34 -1.26
N GLU A 285 8.55 -9.67 -0.86
CA GLU A 285 9.87 -10.30 -0.77
C GLU A 285 10.06 -11.14 0.50
N VAL A 286 9.54 -10.65 1.64
CA VAL A 286 9.71 -11.25 2.97
C VAL A 286 8.43 -11.13 3.81
N PRO A 287 7.28 -11.65 3.33
CA PRO A 287 5.98 -11.47 3.97
C PRO A 287 5.97 -11.95 5.43
N GLU A 288 6.66 -13.02 5.76
CA GLU A 288 6.76 -13.57 7.12
C GLU A 288 7.48 -12.59 8.09
N VAL A 289 8.49 -11.88 7.63
CA VAL A 289 9.18 -10.85 8.42
C VAL A 289 8.25 -9.68 8.66
N ILE A 290 7.52 -9.25 7.63
CA ILE A 290 6.54 -8.17 7.74
C ILE A 290 5.42 -8.53 8.70
N ILE A 291 4.88 -9.77 8.66
CA ILE A 291 3.90 -10.26 9.63
C ILE A 291 4.45 -10.16 11.05
N GLY A 292 5.69 -10.62 11.28
CA GLY A 292 6.33 -10.55 12.59
C GLY A 292 6.50 -9.12 13.09
N LEU A 293 6.89 -8.18 12.23
CA LEU A 293 7.04 -6.76 12.57
C LEU A 293 5.68 -6.11 12.89
N ILE A 294 4.65 -6.34 12.07
CA ILE A 294 3.32 -5.82 12.34
C ILE A 294 2.83 -6.32 13.71
N ARG A 295 2.92 -7.63 13.99
CA ARG A 295 2.55 -8.21 15.29
C ARG A 295 3.33 -7.62 16.46
N LYS A 296 4.61 -7.32 16.27
CA LYS A 296 5.47 -6.71 17.30
C LYS A 296 5.02 -5.29 17.64
N PHE A 297 4.65 -4.50 16.62
CA PHE A 297 4.39 -3.08 16.82
C PHE A 297 2.92 -2.74 17.10
N LEU A 298 1.96 -3.55 16.71
CA LEU A 298 0.54 -3.32 17.01
C LEU A 298 0.27 -3.03 18.51
N PRO A 299 0.79 -3.85 19.46
CA PRO A 299 0.56 -3.57 20.89
C PRO A 299 1.29 -2.32 21.39
N VAL A 300 2.43 -1.97 20.79
CA VAL A 300 3.21 -0.77 21.17
C VAL A 300 2.50 0.50 20.76
N LEU A 301 1.91 0.50 19.56
CA LEU A 301 1.16 1.63 19.01
C LEU A 301 -0.25 1.78 19.62
N ALA A 302 -0.70 0.80 20.40
CA ALA A 302 -2.01 0.83 21.07
C ALA A 302 -1.97 1.54 22.44
N GLN A 303 -0.78 1.87 22.94
CA GLN A 303 -0.55 2.57 24.21
C GLN A 303 -0.57 4.09 24.02
#